data_434a7d51801e064644b88bf1a1d04fe6
#
_entry.id   434a7d51801e064644b88bf1a1d04fe6
#
_cell.length_a   1.000
_cell.length_b   1.000
_cell.length_c   1.000
_cell.angle_alpha   90.00
_cell.angle_beta   90.00
_cell.angle_gamma   90.00
#
_symmetry.space_group_name_H-M   'P 1'
#
loop_
_entity.id
_entity.type
_entity.pdbx_description
1 polymer ?
#
loop_
_entity_poly.entity_id
_entity_poly.type
_entity_poly.pdbx_seq_one_letter_code
_entity_poly.pdbx_strand_id
1 'polypeptide(L)'
;LGGFFMKNTVKKNVKFSLKKKIATVLTAAVLALPLSYSTISTPSASAGTADIIGAVLGGIQASSEANALLKKYDQSEEGRQIWFDYMKKKNGVNPDPNLNQRLERIMTNLSKAVAAVDPSIHERPYNYFVNKDKSFNAFCSLGHNMSVNTGTFYLLPSEDELAFVIGHEMGHGQKNHVAKGINKSIWIQAAGQATGTGVLGEWAAEILDSTQNTKPQEKEADKLAFEYITHTNYNPGAGAALWQRVMEKMKSSPSSWQRFTSDHPSDDARRDVNSKYVADYSGGHVTAKDGIVYVNGQTFVKPAAHGDMSGAERSYFVQGNLAAAFHNKHNEKPAYTEGNIVMLGDQPIISCSNADENAAVLADRLNAIKDSKSVKGSKDSKKTRTNKGEKSKK
;
A
#
# COMPACT_ATOMS: atom_id res chain seq x y z
N LEU A 1 7.97 51.96 -40.36
CA LEU A 1 6.55 52.08 -40.65
C LEU A 1 5.80 50.84 -40.10
N GLY A 2 4.93 51.08 -39.10
CA GLY A 2 3.74 50.31 -38.75
C GLY A 2 3.98 48.96 -38.07
N GLY A 3 3.98 48.77 -36.89
CA GLY A 3 3.18 48.84 -35.72
C GLY A 3 1.88 48.02 -35.80
N PHE A 4 1.75 46.91 -35.05
CA PHE A 4 0.49 46.64 -34.37
C PHE A 4 0.69 45.63 -33.23
N PHE A 5 0.38 46.08 -32.04
CA PHE A 5 0.18 45.27 -30.82
C PHE A 5 -1.06 44.41 -30.98
N MET A 6 -0.98 43.15 -30.62
CA MET A 6 -2.14 42.43 -30.10
C MET A 6 -1.77 41.62 -28.85
N LYS A 7 -2.21 42.13 -27.73
CA LYS A 7 -2.40 41.38 -26.46
C LYS A 7 -3.50 40.34 -26.69
N ASN A 8 -3.24 39.09 -26.40
CA ASN A 8 -4.31 38.11 -26.20
C ASN A 8 -4.25 37.47 -24.82
N THR A 9 -5.14 37.93 -24.01
CA THR A 9 -5.70 37.36 -22.81
C THR A 9 -6.35 36.02 -23.12
N VAL A 10 -5.76 34.92 -22.65
CA VAL A 10 -6.49 33.66 -22.40
C VAL A 10 -5.94 33.04 -21.10
N LYS A 11 -6.42 33.52 -19.98
CA LYS A 11 -6.41 32.82 -18.72
C LYS A 11 -7.82 32.96 -18.14
N LYS A 12 -8.55 31.87 -18.14
CA LYS A 12 -9.68 31.46 -17.28
C LYS A 12 -10.59 30.55 -18.10
N ASN A 13 -10.58 29.25 -17.75
CA ASN A 13 -11.74 28.37 -17.77
C ASN A 13 -11.32 26.90 -17.95
N VAL A 14 -10.60 26.34 -16.97
CA VAL A 14 -10.53 24.88 -16.78
C VAL A 14 -10.61 24.61 -15.28
N LYS A 15 -11.74 24.95 -14.70
CA LYS A 15 -12.06 24.54 -13.30
C LYS A 15 -13.55 24.34 -13.05
N PHE A 16 -14.35 24.06 -14.07
CA PHE A 16 -15.79 23.84 -13.87
C PHE A 16 -16.36 22.81 -14.84
N SER A 17 -15.88 21.56 -14.80
CA SER A 17 -16.50 20.50 -15.62
C SER A 17 -16.58 19.12 -14.95
N LEU A 18 -16.11 18.95 -13.72
CA LEU A 18 -16.16 17.62 -13.08
C LEU A 18 -17.31 17.44 -12.08
N LYS A 19 -18.03 18.50 -11.73
CA LYS A 19 -19.17 18.43 -10.79
C LYS A 19 -20.55 18.43 -11.46
N LYS A 20 -20.65 18.48 -12.79
CA LYS A 20 -21.96 18.50 -13.51
C LYS A 20 -22.27 17.24 -14.31
N LYS A 21 -21.41 16.23 -14.34
CA LYS A 21 -21.71 14.95 -15.03
C LYS A 21 -22.33 13.87 -14.13
N ILE A 22 -22.46 14.10 -12.83
CA ILE A 22 -23.11 13.16 -11.88
C ILE A 22 -24.61 13.44 -11.69
N ALA A 23 -25.12 14.57 -12.18
CA ALA A 23 -26.51 15.00 -11.92
C ALA A 23 -27.48 14.82 -13.11
N THR A 24 -27.07 14.21 -14.24
CA THR A 24 -27.93 14.22 -15.46
C THR A 24 -28.25 12.82 -16.01
N VAL A 25 -28.01 11.74 -15.26
CA VAL A 25 -28.46 10.37 -15.65
C VAL A 25 -29.62 9.86 -14.78
N LEU A 26 -30.22 10.71 -13.95
CA LEU A 26 -31.25 10.33 -12.97
C LEU A 26 -32.69 10.71 -13.38
N THR A 27 -32.98 10.92 -14.66
CA THR A 27 -34.37 11.15 -15.10
C THR A 27 -34.60 10.52 -16.47
N ALA A 28 -35.03 9.27 -16.52
CA ALA A 28 -35.98 8.70 -17.47
C ALA A 28 -35.89 7.17 -17.51
N ALA A 29 -36.71 6.49 -16.76
CA ALA A 29 -37.41 5.26 -17.18
C ALA A 29 -38.29 4.74 -16.02
N VAL A 30 -39.41 5.41 -15.77
CA VAL A 30 -40.55 4.78 -15.11
C VAL A 30 -41.44 4.23 -16.24
N LEU A 31 -41.39 2.94 -16.49
CA LEU A 31 -42.42 2.19 -17.21
C LEU A 31 -42.74 0.94 -16.40
N ALA A 32 -44.00 0.89 -16.00
CA ALA A 32 -44.64 -0.15 -15.22
C ALA A 32 -44.49 -1.53 -15.89
N LEU A 33 -44.00 -2.53 -15.14
CA LEU A 33 -44.20 -3.93 -15.45
C LEU A 33 -44.93 -4.63 -14.30
N PRO A 34 -45.84 -5.59 -14.60
CA PRO A 34 -46.69 -6.20 -13.60
C PRO A 34 -45.90 -7.12 -12.65
N LEU A 35 -46.25 -7.05 -11.37
CA LEU A 35 -45.83 -7.96 -10.33
C LEU A 35 -46.22 -9.41 -10.68
N SER A 36 -45.28 -10.19 -11.21
CA SER A 36 -45.33 -11.64 -11.19
C SER A 36 -44.48 -12.14 -10.03
N TYR A 37 -45.14 -12.69 -9.02
CA TYR A 37 -44.50 -13.49 -7.97
C TYR A 37 -43.79 -14.67 -8.62
N SER A 38 -42.50 -14.59 -8.85
CA SER A 38 -41.68 -15.75 -9.14
C SER A 38 -41.08 -16.25 -7.84
N THR A 39 -41.47 -17.45 -7.44
CA THR A 39 -40.83 -18.23 -6.38
C THR A 39 -39.35 -18.33 -6.66
N ILE A 40 -38.54 -17.75 -5.78
CA ILE A 40 -37.06 -17.87 -5.84
C ILE A 40 -36.76 -19.34 -5.59
N SER A 41 -36.48 -20.10 -6.66
CA SER A 41 -35.85 -21.41 -6.52
C SER A 41 -34.42 -21.21 -6.00
N THR A 42 -34.10 -21.85 -4.87
CA THR A 42 -32.74 -21.97 -4.40
C THR A 42 -31.87 -22.53 -5.51
N PRO A 43 -30.75 -21.85 -5.88
CA PRO A 43 -29.90 -22.39 -6.95
C PRO A 43 -29.38 -23.76 -6.55
N SER A 44 -29.58 -24.75 -7.42
CA SER A 44 -29.02 -26.07 -7.24
C SER A 44 -27.49 -26.01 -7.31
N ALA A 45 -26.80 -26.95 -6.66
CA ALA A 45 -25.34 -27.00 -6.53
C ALA A 45 -24.55 -27.05 -7.88
N SER A 46 -25.21 -26.93 -9.03
CA SER A 46 -24.64 -26.90 -10.37
C SER A 46 -24.74 -25.53 -11.07
N ALA A 47 -25.23 -24.48 -10.42
CA ALA A 47 -25.27 -23.16 -11.01
C ALA A 47 -23.85 -22.63 -11.23
N GLY A 48 -23.49 -22.30 -12.46
CA GLY A 48 -22.17 -21.77 -12.82
C GLY A 48 -21.90 -20.41 -12.15
N THR A 49 -20.64 -20.06 -11.98
CA THR A 49 -20.16 -18.78 -11.38
C THR A 49 -20.86 -17.56 -11.99
N ALA A 50 -21.17 -17.61 -13.31
CA ALA A 50 -21.86 -16.51 -14.01
C ALA A 50 -23.33 -16.35 -13.56
N ASP A 51 -24.02 -17.44 -13.22
CA ASP A 51 -25.42 -17.39 -12.80
C ASP A 51 -25.55 -16.88 -11.36
N ILE A 52 -24.60 -17.25 -10.51
CA ILE A 52 -24.55 -16.77 -9.12
C ILE A 52 -24.23 -15.28 -9.09
N ILE A 53 -23.26 -14.84 -9.88
CA ILE A 53 -22.89 -13.44 -10.00
C ILE A 53 -24.01 -12.64 -10.68
N GLY A 54 -24.67 -13.19 -11.70
CA GLY A 54 -25.84 -12.61 -12.33
C GLY A 54 -27.02 -12.43 -11.36
N ALA A 55 -27.24 -13.37 -10.46
CA ALA A 55 -28.25 -13.25 -9.41
C ALA A 55 -27.88 -12.18 -8.35
N VAL A 56 -26.62 -12.06 -8.00
CA VAL A 56 -26.09 -10.96 -7.14
C VAL A 56 -26.25 -9.61 -7.85
N LEU A 57 -25.99 -9.56 -9.16
CA LEU A 57 -26.10 -8.35 -9.99
C LEU A 57 -27.54 -8.03 -10.40
N GLY A 58 -28.45 -9.02 -10.37
CA GLY A 58 -29.81 -8.94 -10.93
C GLY A 58 -30.93 -8.53 -9.97
N GLY A 59 -30.66 -8.06 -8.75
CA GLY A 59 -31.73 -7.47 -7.96
C GLY A 59 -32.00 -8.04 -6.57
N ILE A 60 -30.95 -8.21 -5.73
CA ILE A 60 -31.15 -8.49 -4.31
C ILE A 60 -31.70 -7.24 -3.63
N GLN A 61 -32.98 -7.24 -3.31
CA GLN A 61 -33.68 -6.06 -2.74
C GLN A 61 -33.52 -5.92 -1.22
N ALA A 62 -32.87 -6.86 -0.52
CA ALA A 62 -32.80 -6.83 0.94
C ALA A 62 -31.37 -6.75 1.46
N SER A 63 -31.09 -5.83 2.37
CA SER A 63 -29.82 -5.72 3.07
C SER A 63 -29.39 -7.01 3.78
N SER A 64 -30.35 -7.84 4.24
CA SER A 64 -30.09 -9.13 4.87
C SER A 64 -29.52 -10.17 3.89
N GLU A 65 -30.01 -10.21 2.65
CA GLU A 65 -29.54 -11.12 1.59
C GLU A 65 -28.15 -10.71 1.10
N ALA A 66 -27.93 -9.40 0.91
CA ALA A 66 -26.60 -8.88 0.57
C ALA A 66 -25.55 -9.20 1.63
N ASN A 67 -25.89 -9.08 2.91
CA ASN A 67 -25.01 -9.46 4.02
C ASN A 67 -24.75 -10.97 4.07
N ALA A 68 -25.75 -11.81 3.79
CA ALA A 68 -25.58 -13.26 3.73
C ALA A 68 -24.64 -13.68 2.59
N LEU A 69 -24.77 -13.05 1.42
CA LEU A 69 -23.87 -13.30 0.28
C LEU A 69 -22.46 -12.80 0.56
N LEU A 70 -22.31 -11.61 1.13
CA LEU A 70 -21.01 -11.10 1.55
C LEU A 70 -20.34 -12.08 2.51
N LYS A 71 -21.04 -12.54 3.52
CA LYS A 71 -20.55 -13.53 4.48
C LYS A 71 -20.18 -14.84 3.79
N LYS A 72 -20.97 -15.31 2.83
CA LYS A 72 -20.65 -16.51 2.06
C LYS A 72 -19.33 -16.33 1.32
N TYR A 73 -19.15 -15.28 0.52
CA TYR A 73 -17.96 -15.06 -0.29
C TYR A 73 -16.70 -14.71 0.54
N ASP A 74 -16.88 -14.10 1.72
CA ASP A 74 -15.77 -13.74 2.58
C ASP A 74 -15.35 -14.87 3.53
N GLN A 75 -16.29 -15.69 4.03
CA GLN A 75 -16.02 -16.58 5.15
C GLN A 75 -16.15 -18.08 4.83
N SER A 76 -17.02 -18.50 3.89
CA SER A 76 -17.12 -19.93 3.56
C SER A 76 -16.05 -20.32 2.54
N GLU A 77 -15.51 -21.53 2.67
CA GLU A 77 -14.50 -22.05 1.76
C GLU A 77 -15.04 -22.11 0.31
N GLU A 78 -16.25 -22.64 0.11
CA GLU A 78 -16.91 -22.66 -1.19
C GLU A 78 -17.06 -21.28 -1.79
N GLY A 79 -17.57 -20.32 -1.01
CA GLY A 79 -17.78 -18.95 -1.49
C GLY A 79 -16.48 -18.24 -1.85
N ARG A 80 -15.45 -18.42 -1.01
CA ARG A 80 -14.11 -17.88 -1.28
C ARG A 80 -13.53 -18.43 -2.58
N GLN A 81 -13.70 -19.74 -2.84
CA GLN A 81 -13.23 -20.35 -4.09
C GLN A 81 -14.01 -19.83 -5.31
N ILE A 82 -15.34 -19.71 -5.22
CA ILE A 82 -16.15 -19.12 -6.29
C ILE A 82 -15.68 -17.69 -6.61
N TRP A 83 -15.43 -16.89 -5.58
CA TRP A 83 -14.94 -15.51 -5.76
C TRP A 83 -13.55 -15.46 -6.37
N PHE A 84 -12.66 -16.37 -5.97
CA PHE A 84 -11.30 -16.51 -6.54
C PHE A 84 -11.34 -16.85 -8.03
N ASP A 85 -12.17 -17.81 -8.42
CA ASP A 85 -12.31 -18.21 -9.83
C ASP A 85 -12.91 -17.08 -10.67
N TYR A 86 -13.85 -16.32 -10.11
CA TYR A 86 -14.36 -15.11 -10.76
C TYR A 86 -13.25 -14.07 -10.97
N MET A 87 -12.42 -13.79 -9.97
CA MET A 87 -11.30 -12.86 -10.10
C MET A 87 -10.32 -13.30 -11.19
N LYS A 88 -9.98 -14.59 -11.24
CA LYS A 88 -9.13 -15.16 -12.29
C LYS A 88 -9.74 -14.98 -13.68
N LYS A 89 -11.05 -15.23 -13.82
CA LYS A 89 -11.76 -15.06 -15.09
C LYS A 89 -11.77 -13.60 -15.52
N LYS A 90 -12.04 -12.68 -14.60
CA LYS A 90 -12.12 -11.23 -14.89
C LYS A 90 -10.76 -10.64 -15.27
N ASN A 91 -9.71 -10.93 -14.51
CA ASN A 91 -8.40 -10.29 -14.66
C ASN A 91 -7.42 -11.09 -15.55
N GLY A 92 -7.77 -12.32 -15.87
CA GLY A 92 -6.90 -13.29 -16.57
C GLY A 92 -5.73 -13.74 -15.69
N VAL A 93 -5.25 -14.95 -15.90
CA VAL A 93 -4.10 -15.52 -15.18
C VAL A 93 -2.86 -15.44 -16.06
N ASN A 94 -1.76 -14.92 -15.52
CA ASN A 94 -0.47 -14.95 -16.21
C ASN A 94 0.19 -16.34 -16.04
N PRO A 95 0.52 -17.04 -17.14
CA PRO A 95 1.08 -18.38 -17.06
C PRO A 95 2.61 -18.40 -16.83
N ASP A 96 3.29 -17.25 -16.75
CA ASP A 96 4.75 -17.18 -16.60
C ASP A 96 5.19 -17.88 -15.29
N PRO A 97 5.96 -18.99 -15.39
CA PRO A 97 6.36 -19.74 -14.21
C PRO A 97 7.31 -18.94 -13.29
N ASN A 98 8.13 -18.05 -13.84
CA ASN A 98 9.07 -17.27 -13.03
C ASN A 98 8.34 -16.28 -12.12
N LEU A 99 7.31 -15.60 -12.67
CA LEU A 99 6.49 -14.68 -11.88
C LEU A 99 5.68 -15.43 -10.82
N ASN A 100 5.11 -16.57 -11.17
CA ASN A 100 4.33 -17.38 -10.24
C ASN A 100 5.23 -17.96 -9.13
N GLN A 101 6.43 -18.46 -9.42
CA GLN A 101 7.38 -18.93 -8.41
C GLN A 101 7.86 -17.80 -7.50
N ARG A 102 8.07 -16.59 -8.07
CA ARG A 102 8.46 -15.43 -7.28
C ARG A 102 7.34 -15.05 -6.31
N LEU A 103 6.08 -15.03 -6.76
CA LEU A 103 4.93 -14.78 -5.88
C LEU A 103 4.81 -15.87 -4.81
N GLU A 104 4.90 -17.14 -5.18
CA GLU A 104 4.83 -18.29 -4.26
C GLU A 104 5.85 -18.17 -3.12
N ARG A 105 7.11 -17.85 -3.46
CA ARG A 105 8.18 -17.70 -2.47
C ARG A 105 7.86 -16.55 -1.47
N ILE A 106 7.41 -15.41 -1.98
CA ILE A 106 7.05 -14.27 -1.15
C ILE A 106 5.85 -14.61 -0.26
N MET A 107 4.80 -15.18 -0.82
CA MET A 107 3.60 -15.59 -0.07
C MET A 107 3.92 -16.61 1.02
N THR A 108 4.81 -17.57 0.72
CA THR A 108 5.26 -18.57 1.71
C THR A 108 5.97 -17.91 2.90
N ASN A 109 6.88 -16.97 2.62
CA ASN A 109 7.63 -16.27 3.67
C ASN A 109 6.71 -15.37 4.50
N LEU A 110 5.86 -14.58 3.82
CA LEU A 110 4.94 -13.68 4.50
C LEU A 110 3.84 -14.42 5.27
N SER A 111 3.32 -15.55 4.77
CA SER A 111 2.32 -16.32 5.51
C SER A 111 2.87 -16.83 6.85
N LYS A 112 4.14 -17.23 6.90
CA LYS A 112 4.82 -17.59 8.17
C LYS A 112 4.95 -16.38 9.09
N ALA A 113 5.32 -15.24 8.54
CA ALA A 113 5.46 -13.99 9.29
C ALA A 113 4.10 -13.50 9.84
N VAL A 114 3.05 -13.54 9.01
CA VAL A 114 1.68 -13.23 9.43
C VAL A 114 1.23 -14.18 10.54
N ALA A 115 1.47 -15.49 10.42
CA ALA A 115 1.09 -16.46 11.44
C ALA A 115 1.75 -16.21 12.79
N ALA A 116 2.95 -15.64 12.80
CA ALA A 116 3.62 -15.24 14.04
C ALA A 116 2.95 -14.03 14.72
N VAL A 117 2.29 -13.17 13.96
CA VAL A 117 1.60 -11.96 14.45
C VAL A 117 0.10 -12.21 14.66
N ASP A 118 -0.53 -12.89 13.71
CA ASP A 118 -1.98 -13.21 13.70
C ASP A 118 -2.21 -14.64 13.23
N PRO A 119 -2.32 -15.60 14.17
CA PRO A 119 -2.54 -17.02 13.87
C PRO A 119 -3.83 -17.33 13.11
N SER A 120 -4.79 -16.40 13.03
CA SER A 120 -6.05 -16.60 12.31
C SER A 120 -5.87 -16.86 10.81
N ILE A 121 -4.69 -16.56 10.25
CA ILE A 121 -4.35 -16.91 8.88
C ILE A 121 -4.46 -18.42 8.60
N HIS A 122 -4.26 -19.29 9.62
CA HIS A 122 -4.41 -20.74 9.47
C HIS A 122 -5.85 -21.19 9.25
N GLU A 123 -6.81 -20.42 9.78
CA GLU A 123 -8.24 -20.69 9.58
C GLU A 123 -8.70 -20.22 8.19
N ARG A 124 -8.03 -19.21 7.65
CA ARG A 124 -8.39 -18.62 6.36
C ARG A 124 -7.13 -18.23 5.57
N PRO A 125 -6.41 -19.21 4.99
CA PRO A 125 -5.21 -18.97 4.19
C PRO A 125 -5.53 -18.17 2.93
N TYR A 126 -4.53 -17.47 2.39
CA TYR A 126 -4.67 -16.67 1.17
C TYR A 126 -4.70 -17.56 -0.07
N ASN A 127 -5.62 -17.26 -0.99
CA ASN A 127 -5.54 -17.63 -2.39
C ASN A 127 -4.91 -16.47 -3.17
N TYR A 128 -4.03 -16.75 -4.12
CA TYR A 128 -3.34 -15.69 -4.87
C TYR A 128 -2.99 -16.13 -6.28
N PHE A 129 -2.86 -15.16 -7.18
CA PHE A 129 -2.40 -15.39 -8.56
C PHE A 129 -1.80 -14.11 -9.14
N VAL A 130 -0.93 -14.29 -10.16
CA VAL A 130 -0.45 -13.20 -11.01
C VAL A 130 -1.47 -13.00 -12.13
N ASN A 131 -2.00 -11.79 -12.27
CA ASN A 131 -2.91 -11.44 -13.35
C ASN A 131 -2.15 -10.85 -14.56
N LYS A 132 -2.87 -10.60 -15.69
CA LYS A 132 -2.27 -10.14 -16.95
C LYS A 132 -2.09 -8.62 -17.07
N ASP A 133 -2.55 -7.83 -16.09
CA ASP A 133 -2.46 -6.38 -16.13
C ASP A 133 -0.99 -5.92 -16.03
N LYS A 134 -0.61 -4.97 -16.88
CA LYS A 134 0.76 -4.42 -16.96
C LYS A 134 0.95 -3.15 -16.13
N SER A 135 -0.11 -2.63 -15.50
CA SER A 135 0.00 -1.51 -14.56
C SER A 135 0.57 -1.99 -13.22
N PHE A 136 1.10 -1.04 -12.44
CA PHE A 136 1.52 -1.30 -11.08
C PHE A 136 0.28 -1.37 -10.18
N ASN A 137 -0.07 -2.55 -9.70
CA ASN A 137 -1.10 -2.75 -8.68
C ASN A 137 -1.06 -4.16 -8.08
N ALA A 138 -1.54 -4.29 -6.86
CA ALA A 138 -1.92 -5.53 -6.22
C ALA A 138 -3.16 -5.23 -5.37
N PHE A 139 -4.01 -6.22 -5.13
CA PHE A 139 -5.16 -6.02 -4.25
C PHE A 139 -5.56 -7.32 -3.57
N CYS A 140 -5.98 -7.20 -2.32
CA CYS A 140 -6.65 -8.25 -1.58
C CYS A 140 -8.16 -7.97 -1.60
N SER A 141 -8.94 -8.97 -1.95
CA SER A 141 -10.41 -8.93 -2.03
C SER A 141 -11.04 -9.82 -0.96
N LEU A 142 -12.37 -10.02 -1.04
CA LEU A 142 -13.11 -10.89 -0.13
C LEU A 142 -12.46 -12.27 0.02
N GLY A 143 -12.53 -12.84 1.20
CA GLY A 143 -12.12 -14.20 1.48
C GLY A 143 -10.62 -14.43 1.42
N HIS A 144 -9.79 -13.41 1.67
CA HIS A 144 -8.33 -13.47 1.52
C HIS A 144 -7.90 -13.89 0.10
N ASN A 145 -8.63 -13.44 -0.93
CA ASN A 145 -8.27 -13.67 -2.33
C ASN A 145 -7.44 -12.49 -2.84
N MET A 146 -6.23 -12.74 -3.31
CA MET A 146 -5.26 -11.73 -3.73
C MET A 146 -4.95 -11.85 -5.21
N SER A 147 -4.83 -10.71 -5.87
CA SER A 147 -4.38 -10.61 -7.26
C SER A 147 -3.22 -9.63 -7.35
N VAL A 148 -2.13 -10.04 -7.99
CA VAL A 148 -0.94 -9.20 -8.20
C VAL A 148 -0.76 -8.99 -9.70
N ASN A 149 -0.71 -7.73 -10.12
CA ASN A 149 -0.53 -7.40 -11.53
C ASN A 149 0.85 -7.82 -12.03
N THR A 150 0.91 -8.30 -13.27
CA THR A 150 2.18 -8.58 -13.96
C THR A 150 3.12 -7.37 -13.95
N GLY A 151 2.56 -6.15 -14.12
CA GLY A 151 3.32 -4.91 -14.10
C GLY A 151 4.05 -4.66 -12.78
N THR A 152 3.51 -5.09 -11.65
CA THR A 152 4.14 -4.91 -10.34
C THR A 152 5.50 -5.60 -10.26
N PHE A 153 5.66 -6.77 -10.86
CA PHE A 153 6.93 -7.51 -10.90
C PHE A 153 8.01 -6.85 -11.75
N TYR A 154 7.61 -6.14 -12.81
CA TYR A 154 8.54 -5.44 -13.70
C TYR A 154 8.88 -4.03 -13.20
N LEU A 155 7.96 -3.38 -12.51
CA LEU A 155 8.14 -2.04 -11.97
C LEU A 155 8.84 -2.04 -10.61
N LEU A 156 8.79 -3.17 -9.88
CA LEU A 156 9.54 -3.42 -8.65
C LEU A 156 10.55 -4.56 -8.87
N PRO A 157 11.77 -4.26 -9.29
CA PRO A 157 12.83 -5.26 -9.40
C PRO A 157 13.28 -5.79 -8.04
N SER A 158 13.20 -4.98 -6.98
CA SER A 158 13.49 -5.38 -5.60
C SER A 158 12.43 -6.34 -5.07
N GLU A 159 12.88 -7.47 -4.54
CA GLU A 159 11.98 -8.44 -3.89
C GLU A 159 11.48 -7.91 -2.55
N ASP A 160 12.27 -7.09 -1.86
CA ASP A 160 11.89 -6.47 -0.60
C ASP A 160 10.69 -5.53 -0.77
N GLU A 161 10.71 -4.66 -1.80
CA GLU A 161 9.59 -3.75 -2.09
C GLU A 161 8.34 -4.54 -2.51
N LEU A 162 8.51 -5.57 -3.35
CA LEU A 162 7.41 -6.43 -3.76
C LEU A 162 6.81 -7.18 -2.55
N ALA A 163 7.65 -7.68 -1.64
CA ALA A 163 7.20 -8.31 -0.41
C ALA A 163 6.45 -7.32 0.50
N PHE A 164 6.89 -6.05 0.56
CA PHE A 164 6.17 -5.02 1.31
C PHE A 164 4.77 -4.75 0.71
N VAL A 165 4.65 -4.63 -0.62
CA VAL A 165 3.34 -4.48 -1.29
C VAL A 165 2.42 -5.66 -0.96
N ILE A 166 2.92 -6.90 -1.08
CA ILE A 166 2.14 -8.11 -0.79
C ILE A 166 1.77 -8.16 0.70
N GLY A 167 2.69 -7.82 1.60
CA GLY A 167 2.44 -7.73 3.04
C GLY A 167 1.39 -6.69 3.39
N HIS A 168 1.37 -5.55 2.67
CA HIS A 168 0.35 -4.52 2.80
C HIS A 168 -1.04 -5.04 2.40
N GLU A 169 -1.13 -5.77 1.29
CA GLU A 169 -2.38 -6.41 0.87
C GLU A 169 -2.83 -7.50 1.86
N MET A 170 -1.89 -8.25 2.44
CA MET A 170 -2.21 -9.18 3.53
C MET A 170 -2.71 -8.45 4.77
N GLY A 171 -2.18 -7.27 5.08
CA GLY A 171 -2.69 -6.39 6.14
C GLY A 171 -4.16 -6.00 5.91
N HIS A 172 -4.54 -5.62 4.68
CA HIS A 172 -5.93 -5.37 4.32
C HIS A 172 -6.80 -6.62 4.50
N GLY A 173 -6.33 -7.78 4.10
CA GLY A 173 -7.01 -9.07 4.28
C GLY A 173 -7.24 -9.40 5.76
N GLN A 174 -6.18 -9.44 6.57
CA GLN A 174 -6.27 -9.76 8.00
C GLN A 174 -7.20 -8.81 8.77
N LYS A 175 -7.31 -7.56 8.34
CA LYS A 175 -8.23 -6.57 8.92
C LYS A 175 -9.61 -6.56 8.28
N ASN A 176 -9.85 -7.39 7.26
CA ASN A 176 -11.11 -7.46 6.52
C ASN A 176 -11.57 -6.08 6.02
N HIS A 177 -10.65 -5.25 5.51
CA HIS A 177 -10.95 -3.88 5.11
C HIS A 177 -11.99 -3.84 3.99
N VAL A 178 -11.89 -4.72 2.99
CA VAL A 178 -12.84 -4.81 1.87
C VAL A 178 -14.23 -5.20 2.36
N ALA A 179 -14.35 -6.25 3.17
CA ALA A 179 -15.65 -6.69 3.71
C ALA A 179 -16.31 -5.61 4.58
N LYS A 180 -15.52 -4.87 5.39
CA LYS A 180 -16.01 -3.74 6.19
C LYS A 180 -16.47 -2.58 5.32
N GLY A 181 -15.76 -2.26 4.25
CA GLY A 181 -16.14 -1.23 3.28
C GLY A 181 -17.46 -1.57 2.60
N ILE A 182 -17.62 -2.81 2.15
CA ILE A 182 -18.85 -3.32 1.54
C ILE A 182 -20.02 -3.27 2.52
N ASN A 183 -19.85 -3.78 3.73
CA ASN A 183 -20.89 -3.72 4.77
C ASN A 183 -21.35 -2.28 5.02
N LYS A 184 -20.41 -1.34 5.14
CA LYS A 184 -20.74 0.08 5.32
C LYS A 184 -21.56 0.63 4.13
N SER A 185 -21.21 0.27 2.90
CA SER A 185 -21.93 0.69 1.70
C SER A 185 -23.33 0.09 1.64
N ILE A 186 -23.53 -1.20 2.02
CA ILE A 186 -24.84 -1.83 2.15
C ILE A 186 -25.73 -1.06 3.14
N TRP A 187 -25.21 -0.70 4.30
CA TRP A 187 -25.95 0.05 5.30
C TRP A 187 -26.34 1.47 4.83
N ILE A 188 -25.43 2.17 4.14
CA ILE A 188 -25.68 3.50 3.59
C ILE A 188 -26.77 3.42 2.52
N GLN A 189 -26.75 2.41 1.65
CA GLN A 189 -27.78 2.22 0.63
C GLN A 189 -29.10 1.80 1.23
N ALA A 190 -29.12 0.88 2.21
CA ALA A 190 -30.35 0.49 2.91
C ALA A 190 -31.01 1.67 3.61
N ALA A 191 -30.24 2.55 4.22
CA ALA A 191 -30.74 3.80 4.81
C ALA A 191 -31.24 4.82 3.76
N GLY A 192 -30.64 4.81 2.55
CA GLY A 192 -31.05 5.66 1.43
C GLY A 192 -32.22 5.09 0.59
N GLN A 193 -32.46 3.77 0.63
CA GLN A 193 -33.48 3.08 -0.15
C GLN A 193 -34.91 3.24 0.36
N ALA A 194 -35.15 3.98 1.42
CA ALA A 194 -36.47 4.53 1.64
C ALA A 194 -37.02 5.32 0.40
N THR A 195 -36.18 5.47 -0.65
CA THR A 195 -36.46 6.20 -1.89
C THR A 195 -36.45 5.35 -3.19
N GLY A 196 -36.39 4.02 -3.12
CA GLY A 196 -36.89 3.12 -4.19
C GLY A 196 -36.09 2.99 -5.51
N THR A 197 -34.76 3.14 -5.54
CA THR A 197 -33.98 2.87 -6.76
C THR A 197 -32.98 1.74 -6.54
N GLY A 198 -33.22 0.59 -7.20
CA GLY A 198 -32.35 -0.59 -7.13
C GLY A 198 -31.09 -0.42 -7.98
N VAL A 199 -29.91 -0.31 -7.35
CA VAL A 199 -28.60 -0.18 -8.02
C VAL A 199 -27.58 -1.15 -7.42
N LEU A 200 -27.96 -2.41 -7.17
CA LEU A 200 -27.03 -3.42 -6.66
C LEU A 200 -26.09 -4.00 -7.72
N GLY A 201 -26.49 -3.94 -9.01
CA GLY A 201 -25.70 -4.50 -10.11
C GLY A 201 -24.45 -3.69 -10.48
N GLU A 202 -24.55 -2.38 -10.52
CA GLU A 202 -23.40 -1.49 -10.76
C GLU A 202 -22.44 -1.49 -9.57
N TRP A 203 -22.96 -1.65 -8.39
CA TRP A 203 -22.22 -1.63 -7.14
C TRP A 203 -21.29 -2.84 -6.94
N ALA A 204 -21.69 -4.06 -7.33
CA ALA A 204 -20.80 -5.22 -7.24
C ALA A 204 -19.66 -5.17 -8.26
N ALA A 205 -19.86 -4.53 -9.42
CA ALA A 205 -18.79 -4.24 -10.37
C ALA A 205 -17.85 -3.14 -9.82
N GLU A 206 -18.40 -2.15 -9.16
CA GLU A 206 -17.67 -1.05 -8.51
C GLU A 206 -16.86 -1.50 -7.29
N ILE A 207 -17.33 -2.49 -6.52
CA ILE A 207 -16.57 -3.13 -5.44
C ILE A 207 -15.28 -3.78 -5.96
N LEU A 208 -15.32 -4.36 -7.15
CA LEU A 208 -14.15 -4.99 -7.77
C LEU A 208 -13.18 -3.96 -8.36
N ASP A 209 -13.66 -2.77 -8.69
CA ASP A 209 -12.86 -1.68 -9.27
C ASP A 209 -12.49 -0.59 -8.25
N SER A 210 -13.15 -0.51 -7.11
CA SER A 210 -12.93 0.55 -6.12
C SER A 210 -12.85 0.01 -4.69
N THR A 211 -11.78 -0.68 -4.37
CA THR A 211 -11.34 -0.76 -2.97
C THR A 211 -10.73 0.57 -2.56
N GLN A 212 -11.53 1.64 -2.50
CA GLN A 212 -11.03 2.90 -1.94
C GLN A 212 -10.87 2.72 -0.43
N ASN A 213 -9.67 2.31 -0.05
CA ASN A 213 -9.30 2.24 1.35
C ASN A 213 -9.24 3.65 1.95
N THR A 214 -9.67 3.77 3.18
CA THR A 214 -9.54 5.04 3.92
C THR A 214 -8.10 5.24 4.39
N LYS A 215 -7.66 6.49 4.56
CA LYS A 215 -6.32 6.78 5.11
C LYS A 215 -6.00 6.04 6.42
N PRO A 216 -6.92 5.87 7.39
CA PRO A 216 -6.67 5.01 8.55
C PRO A 216 -6.40 3.54 8.22
N GLN A 217 -7.14 2.97 7.26
CA GLN A 217 -6.93 1.59 6.81
C GLN A 217 -5.58 1.41 6.11
N GLU A 218 -5.18 2.37 5.27
CA GLU A 218 -3.86 2.39 4.65
C GLU A 218 -2.74 2.43 5.69
N LYS A 219 -2.87 3.29 6.70
CA LYS A 219 -1.90 3.38 7.80
C LYS A 219 -1.83 2.08 8.63
N GLU A 220 -2.97 1.43 8.85
CA GLU A 220 -3.03 0.14 9.54
C GLU A 220 -2.36 -0.95 8.71
N ALA A 221 -2.63 -1.01 7.40
CA ALA A 221 -2.02 -1.97 6.49
C ALA A 221 -0.51 -1.76 6.34
N ASP A 222 -0.02 -0.51 6.25
CA ASP A 222 1.42 -0.19 6.23
C ASP A 222 2.12 -0.65 7.52
N LYS A 223 1.48 -0.42 8.68
CA LYS A 223 2.04 -0.87 9.96
C LYS A 223 2.15 -2.39 10.03
N LEU A 224 1.12 -3.10 9.60
CA LEU A 224 1.12 -4.56 9.55
C LEU A 224 2.14 -5.08 8.54
N ALA A 225 2.23 -4.49 7.35
CA ALA A 225 3.26 -4.85 6.37
C ALA A 225 4.66 -4.73 6.97
N PHE A 226 4.95 -3.62 7.64
CA PHE A 226 6.22 -3.44 8.34
C PHE A 226 6.45 -4.52 9.40
N GLU A 227 5.44 -4.81 10.23
CA GLU A 227 5.52 -5.84 11.26
C GLU A 227 5.78 -7.23 10.63
N TYR A 228 5.09 -7.58 9.55
CA TYR A 228 5.30 -8.85 8.85
C TYR A 228 6.73 -8.92 8.26
N ILE A 229 7.21 -7.84 7.63
CA ILE A 229 8.57 -7.78 7.07
C ILE A 229 9.63 -8.03 8.14
N THR A 230 9.46 -7.49 9.35
CA THR A 230 10.43 -7.70 10.45
C THR A 230 10.50 -9.14 10.96
N HIS A 231 9.54 -10.00 10.60
CA HIS A 231 9.56 -11.44 10.87
C HIS A 231 10.07 -12.27 9.68
N THR A 232 10.69 -11.64 8.70
CA THR A 232 11.30 -12.25 7.51
C THR A 232 12.75 -11.82 7.35
N ASN A 233 13.38 -12.29 6.26
CA ASN A 233 14.70 -11.81 5.84
C ASN A 233 14.62 -10.59 4.88
N TYR A 234 13.42 -10.07 4.62
CA TYR A 234 13.25 -8.88 3.79
C TYR A 234 13.68 -7.62 4.55
N ASN A 235 14.10 -6.61 3.79
CA ASN A 235 14.63 -5.37 4.34
C ASN A 235 13.51 -4.54 5.01
N PRO A 236 13.65 -4.18 6.31
CA PRO A 236 12.65 -3.35 7.00
C PRO A 236 12.43 -1.96 6.39
N GLY A 237 13.41 -1.46 5.62
CA GLY A 237 13.32 -0.16 4.92
C GLY A 237 12.47 -0.19 3.64
N ALA A 238 12.03 -1.37 3.20
CA ALA A 238 11.34 -1.56 1.92
C ALA A 238 10.08 -0.68 1.76
N GLY A 239 9.31 -0.49 2.83
CA GLY A 239 8.11 0.35 2.77
C GLY A 239 8.41 1.83 2.49
N ALA A 240 9.45 2.38 3.13
CA ALA A 240 9.88 3.75 2.87
C ALA A 240 10.52 3.90 1.49
N ALA A 241 11.31 2.91 1.05
CA ALA A 241 11.91 2.85 -0.28
C ALA A 241 10.84 2.80 -1.37
N LEU A 242 9.82 1.94 -1.24
CA LEU A 242 8.67 1.85 -2.14
C LEU A 242 7.97 3.21 -2.31
N TRP A 243 7.62 3.88 -1.22
CA TRP A 243 6.93 5.17 -1.32
C TRP A 243 7.82 6.26 -1.92
N GLN A 244 9.12 6.22 -1.68
CA GLN A 244 10.07 7.10 -2.37
C GLN A 244 10.08 6.85 -3.87
N ARG A 245 10.13 5.58 -4.31
CA ARG A 245 10.04 5.19 -5.72
C ARG A 245 8.71 5.63 -6.35
N VAL A 246 7.58 5.36 -5.69
CA VAL A 246 6.25 5.77 -6.18
C VAL A 246 6.21 7.27 -6.43
N MET A 247 6.67 8.09 -5.49
CA MET A 247 6.71 9.54 -5.62
C MET A 247 7.57 10.02 -6.81
N GLU A 248 8.72 9.39 -7.03
CA GLU A 248 9.62 9.72 -8.13
C GLU A 248 9.04 9.28 -9.49
N LYS A 249 8.51 8.08 -9.57
CA LYS A 249 7.93 7.52 -10.81
C LYS A 249 6.61 8.19 -11.20
N MET A 250 5.79 8.62 -10.23
CA MET A 250 4.60 9.42 -10.51
C MET A 250 4.91 10.76 -11.20
N LYS A 251 6.10 11.32 -10.97
CA LYS A 251 6.56 12.54 -11.66
C LYS A 251 7.01 12.28 -13.10
N SER A 252 7.62 11.12 -13.35
CA SER A 252 8.24 10.80 -14.65
C SER A 252 7.39 9.91 -15.54
N SER A 253 6.54 9.03 -14.98
CA SER A 253 5.74 8.04 -15.73
C SER A 253 4.41 7.73 -15.01
N PRO A 254 3.51 8.71 -14.87
CA PRO A 254 2.32 8.60 -14.00
C PRO A 254 1.36 7.48 -14.42
N SER A 255 1.22 7.19 -15.72
CA SER A 255 0.21 6.25 -16.22
C SER A 255 0.34 4.83 -15.66
N SER A 256 1.57 4.36 -15.44
CA SER A 256 1.83 3.01 -14.92
C SER A 256 1.53 2.85 -13.42
N TRP A 257 1.55 3.96 -12.67
CA TRP A 257 1.43 3.99 -11.21
C TRP A 257 0.09 4.58 -10.71
N GLN A 258 -0.66 5.23 -11.62
CA GLN A 258 -1.87 5.97 -11.28
C GLN A 258 -2.92 5.10 -10.60
N ARG A 259 -3.11 3.86 -11.07
CA ARG A 259 -4.09 2.95 -10.48
C ARG A 259 -3.76 2.63 -9.02
N PHE A 260 -2.52 2.28 -8.74
CA PHE A 260 -2.08 2.00 -7.38
C PHE A 260 -2.31 3.21 -6.44
N THR A 261 -1.96 4.41 -6.88
CA THR A 261 -2.16 5.63 -6.06
C THR A 261 -3.63 6.05 -5.94
N SER A 262 -4.50 5.56 -6.85
CA SER A 262 -5.95 5.76 -6.72
C SER A 262 -6.57 4.83 -5.69
N ASP A 263 -6.14 3.58 -5.68
CA ASP A 263 -6.61 2.53 -4.76
C ASP A 263 -5.96 2.70 -3.37
N HIS A 264 -4.72 3.17 -3.34
CA HIS A 264 -3.91 3.40 -2.14
C HIS A 264 -3.43 4.85 -2.12
N PRO A 265 -4.22 5.80 -1.58
CA PRO A 265 -3.84 7.20 -1.55
C PRO A 265 -2.43 7.40 -0.99
N SER A 266 -1.54 7.90 -1.86
CA SER A 266 -0.16 8.22 -1.49
C SER A 266 -0.08 9.65 -0.99
N ASP A 267 0.66 9.85 0.09
CA ASP A 267 1.17 11.15 0.50
C ASP A 267 2.60 10.98 1.02
N ASP A 268 3.37 12.07 1.03
CA ASP A 268 4.73 12.07 1.56
C ASP A 268 4.76 11.53 3.00
N ALA A 269 3.64 11.63 3.70
CA ALA A 269 3.50 11.14 5.06
C ALA A 269 3.61 9.61 5.16
N ARG A 270 3.21 8.83 4.14
CA ARG A 270 3.36 7.36 4.17
C ARG A 270 4.82 6.94 4.15
N ARG A 271 5.65 7.57 3.28
CA ARG A 271 7.11 7.34 3.28
C ARG A 271 7.71 7.66 4.64
N ASP A 272 7.39 8.83 5.18
CA ASP A 272 7.97 9.31 6.43
C ASP A 272 7.50 8.47 7.63
N VAL A 273 6.25 8.02 7.64
CA VAL A 273 5.73 7.10 8.66
C VAL A 273 6.42 5.74 8.60
N ASN A 274 6.61 5.17 7.40
CA ASN A 274 7.35 3.91 7.24
C ASN A 274 8.80 4.05 7.66
N SER A 275 9.50 5.14 7.28
CA SER A 275 10.86 5.43 7.77
C SER A 275 10.91 5.57 9.29
N LYS A 276 9.84 6.13 9.91
CA LYS A 276 9.75 6.19 11.37
C LYS A 276 9.59 4.81 12.02
N TYR A 277 8.82 3.90 11.44
CA TYR A 277 8.75 2.51 11.94
C TYR A 277 10.14 1.86 11.96
N VAL A 278 10.93 2.07 10.90
CA VAL A 278 12.32 1.59 10.83
C VAL A 278 13.18 2.23 11.93
N ALA A 279 13.03 3.53 12.15
CA ALA A 279 13.77 4.22 13.22
C ALA A 279 13.38 3.67 14.60
N ASP A 280 12.10 3.49 14.88
CA ASP A 280 11.63 2.92 16.14
C ASP A 280 12.14 1.47 16.34
N TYR A 281 12.17 0.66 15.27
CA TYR A 281 12.72 -0.70 15.30
C TYR A 281 14.21 -0.76 15.64
N SER A 282 14.97 0.26 15.24
CA SER A 282 16.38 0.42 15.64
C SER A 282 16.58 0.92 17.08
N GLY A 283 15.51 1.13 17.85
CA GLY A 283 15.58 1.80 19.15
C GLY A 283 15.84 3.32 19.05
N GLY A 284 15.59 3.93 17.90
CA GLY A 284 15.82 5.35 17.62
C GLY A 284 17.27 5.68 17.21
N HIS A 285 18.10 4.65 16.99
CA HIS A 285 19.49 4.84 16.61
C HIS A 285 19.69 5.22 15.15
N VAL A 286 18.79 4.78 14.25
CA VAL A 286 18.97 4.93 12.80
C VAL A 286 17.82 5.72 12.22
N THR A 287 18.10 6.78 11.48
CA THR A 287 17.12 7.59 10.76
C THR A 287 17.58 7.86 9.34
N ALA A 288 16.62 8.09 8.43
CA ALA A 288 16.91 8.59 7.08
C ALA A 288 16.07 9.84 6.80
N LYS A 289 16.69 10.82 6.16
CA LYS A 289 16.04 12.07 5.76
C LYS A 289 16.75 12.68 4.57
N ASP A 290 16.01 13.13 3.58
CA ASP A 290 16.52 13.82 2.39
C ASP A 290 17.63 13.03 1.66
N GLY A 291 17.51 11.70 1.62
CA GLY A 291 18.48 10.80 1.01
C GLY A 291 19.75 10.58 1.82
N ILE A 292 19.79 11.02 3.07
CA ILE A 292 20.94 10.86 3.98
C ILE A 292 20.53 9.93 5.12
N VAL A 293 21.39 8.97 5.43
CA VAL A 293 21.24 8.06 6.58
C VAL A 293 22.07 8.57 7.74
N TYR A 294 21.48 8.57 8.92
CA TYR A 294 22.08 8.99 10.18
C TYR A 294 22.12 7.83 11.17
N VAL A 295 23.20 7.72 11.90
CA VAL A 295 23.36 6.80 13.04
C VAL A 295 23.65 7.64 14.28
N ASN A 296 22.84 7.47 15.33
CA ASN A 296 22.94 8.25 16.56
C ASN A 296 22.90 9.78 16.33
N GLY A 297 22.20 10.22 15.29
CA GLY A 297 22.07 11.63 14.90
C GLY A 297 23.27 12.17 14.10
N GLN A 298 24.28 11.35 13.81
CA GLN A 298 25.44 11.71 12.99
C GLN A 298 25.32 11.16 11.57
N THR A 299 25.76 11.93 10.57
CA THR A 299 25.71 11.51 9.17
C THR A 299 26.55 10.27 8.96
N PHE A 300 25.91 9.21 8.45
CA PHE A 300 26.60 8.00 8.04
C PHE A 300 26.90 8.02 6.54
N VAL A 301 25.88 8.04 5.69
CA VAL A 301 26.06 8.00 4.23
C VAL A 301 24.92 8.69 3.50
N LYS A 302 25.24 9.25 2.34
CA LYS A 302 24.31 9.66 1.30
C LYS A 302 24.56 8.78 0.08
N PRO A 303 23.81 7.68 -0.09
CA PRO A 303 24.02 6.77 -1.22
C PRO A 303 23.84 7.48 -2.56
N ALA A 304 24.68 7.16 -3.54
CA ALA A 304 24.46 7.57 -4.91
C ALA A 304 23.36 6.74 -5.58
N ALA A 305 22.80 7.18 -6.72
CA ALA A 305 21.93 6.36 -7.53
C ALA A 305 22.68 5.13 -8.08
N HIS A 306 22.01 3.99 -8.17
CA HIS A 306 22.58 2.76 -8.73
C HIS A 306 21.50 1.94 -9.42
N GLY A 307 21.75 1.54 -10.66
CA GLY A 307 20.73 0.88 -11.49
C GLY A 307 19.52 1.80 -11.71
N ASP A 308 18.35 1.31 -11.41
CA ASP A 308 17.09 2.07 -11.50
C ASP A 308 16.64 2.66 -10.15
N MET A 309 17.44 2.48 -9.10
CA MET A 309 17.20 3.03 -7.76
C MET A 309 17.84 4.40 -7.61
N SER A 310 17.08 5.38 -7.14
CA SER A 310 17.63 6.68 -6.74
C SER A 310 18.46 6.56 -5.46
N GLY A 311 19.35 7.54 -5.23
CA GLY A 311 20.10 7.59 -3.97
C GLY A 311 19.17 7.75 -2.75
N ALA A 312 18.05 8.47 -2.91
CA ALA A 312 17.07 8.63 -1.86
C ALA A 312 16.35 7.30 -1.54
N GLU A 313 15.97 6.52 -2.55
CA GLU A 313 15.41 5.19 -2.38
C GLU A 313 16.42 4.25 -1.68
N ARG A 314 17.66 4.20 -2.16
CA ARG A 314 18.75 3.42 -1.54
C ARG A 314 19.00 3.79 -0.07
N SER A 315 18.81 5.05 0.31
CA SER A 315 18.98 5.47 1.70
C SER A 315 18.02 4.76 2.66
N TYR A 316 16.80 4.43 2.24
CA TYR A 316 15.86 3.69 3.06
C TYR A 316 16.24 2.22 3.20
N PHE A 317 16.80 1.60 2.17
CA PHE A 317 17.34 0.25 2.29
C PHE A 317 18.54 0.20 3.25
N VAL A 318 19.42 1.19 3.18
CA VAL A 318 20.54 1.32 4.15
C VAL A 318 20.02 1.56 5.57
N GLN A 319 18.98 2.40 5.72
CA GLN A 319 18.30 2.59 7.01
C GLN A 319 17.76 1.27 7.55
N GLY A 320 17.09 0.46 6.72
CA GLY A 320 16.52 -0.82 7.09
C GLY A 320 17.57 -1.83 7.52
N ASN A 321 18.68 -1.96 6.76
CA ASN A 321 19.78 -2.84 7.09
C ASN A 321 20.45 -2.47 8.42
N LEU A 322 20.71 -1.18 8.63
CA LEU A 322 21.26 -0.69 9.90
C LEU A 322 20.28 -0.92 11.04
N ALA A 323 18.98 -0.66 10.82
CA ALA A 323 17.97 -0.87 11.85
C ALA A 323 17.90 -2.34 12.29
N ALA A 324 17.95 -3.28 11.32
CA ALA A 324 18.02 -4.70 11.59
C ALA A 324 19.30 -5.06 12.38
N ALA A 325 20.45 -4.49 12.00
CA ALA A 325 21.71 -4.70 12.70
C ALA A 325 21.65 -4.21 14.16
N PHE A 326 21.07 -3.03 14.41
CA PHE A 326 20.90 -2.52 15.78
C PHE A 326 19.89 -3.35 16.58
N HIS A 327 18.76 -3.70 15.98
CA HIS A 327 17.74 -4.52 16.63
C HIS A 327 18.30 -5.89 17.07
N ASN A 328 19.11 -6.52 16.22
CA ASN A 328 19.74 -7.82 16.45
C ASN A 328 21.08 -7.74 17.20
N LYS A 329 21.46 -6.54 17.71
CA LYS A 329 22.70 -6.30 18.47
C LYS A 329 23.99 -6.57 17.69
N HIS A 330 23.96 -6.55 16.36
CA HIS A 330 25.17 -6.67 15.54
C HIS A 330 26.08 -5.42 15.67
N ASN A 331 25.53 -4.28 16.13
CA ASN A 331 26.26 -3.08 16.44
C ASN A 331 27.27 -3.23 17.61
N GLU A 332 27.16 -4.29 18.42
CA GLU A 332 28.17 -4.63 19.43
C GLU A 332 29.49 -5.08 18.80
N LYS A 333 29.49 -5.51 17.54
CA LYS A 333 30.65 -5.88 16.76
C LYS A 333 31.18 -4.67 15.95
N PRO A 334 32.48 -4.67 15.56
CA PRO A 334 33.00 -3.64 14.66
C PRO A 334 32.40 -3.80 13.25
N ALA A 335 32.19 -2.67 12.57
CA ALA A 335 31.95 -2.66 11.14
C ALA A 335 33.23 -2.99 10.37
N TYR A 336 33.12 -3.71 9.28
CA TYR A 336 34.22 -4.10 8.41
C TYR A 336 33.75 -4.15 6.96
N THR A 337 34.63 -4.53 6.03
CA THR A 337 34.27 -4.64 4.61
C THR A 337 34.47 -6.05 4.08
N GLU A 338 33.52 -6.49 3.25
CA GLU A 338 33.67 -7.65 2.37
C GLU A 338 33.59 -7.16 0.92
N GLY A 339 34.79 -6.99 0.29
CA GLY A 339 34.86 -6.33 -1.01
C GLY A 339 34.35 -4.89 -0.95
N ASN A 340 33.31 -4.59 -1.71
CA ASN A 340 32.65 -3.28 -1.74
C ASN A 340 31.44 -3.18 -0.79
N ILE A 341 31.22 -4.17 0.07
CA ILE A 341 30.08 -4.20 1.00
C ILE A 341 30.57 -3.79 2.39
N VAL A 342 29.86 -2.84 3.00
CA VAL A 342 30.02 -2.53 4.44
C VAL A 342 29.19 -3.52 5.23
N MET A 343 29.82 -4.22 6.16
CA MET A 343 29.21 -5.20 7.06
C MET A 343 29.18 -4.65 8.48
N LEU A 344 28.13 -5.01 9.26
CA LEU A 344 28.07 -4.78 10.70
C LEU A 344 27.64 -6.08 11.38
N GLY A 345 28.57 -6.77 12.04
CA GLY A 345 28.38 -8.18 12.38
C GLY A 345 28.16 -8.99 11.10
N ASP A 346 27.08 -9.76 11.06
CA ASP A 346 26.74 -10.59 9.90
C ASP A 346 25.74 -9.89 8.95
N GLN A 347 25.38 -8.64 9.25
CA GLN A 347 24.42 -7.84 8.47
C GLN A 347 25.13 -7.01 7.40
N PRO A 348 24.85 -7.21 6.10
CA PRO A 348 25.29 -6.29 5.06
C PRO A 348 24.51 -4.98 5.17
N ILE A 349 25.23 -3.86 5.18
CA ILE A 349 24.66 -2.52 5.36
C ILE A 349 24.44 -1.81 4.04
N ILE A 350 25.50 -1.72 3.23
CA ILE A 350 25.45 -1.10 1.90
C ILE A 350 26.46 -1.77 0.98
N SER A 351 26.03 -2.11 -0.23
CA SER A 351 26.92 -2.43 -1.35
C SER A 351 27.25 -1.14 -2.09
N CYS A 352 28.52 -0.71 -1.99
CA CYS A 352 29.00 0.52 -2.59
C CYS A 352 29.23 0.34 -4.10
N SER A 353 28.66 1.23 -4.90
CA SER A 353 28.99 1.38 -6.31
C SER A 353 30.20 2.32 -6.48
N ASN A 354 30.72 2.44 -7.70
CA ASN A 354 31.81 3.39 -7.99
C ASN A 354 31.42 4.86 -7.76
N ALA A 355 30.12 5.17 -7.69
CA ALA A 355 29.62 6.52 -7.42
C ALA A 355 29.36 6.78 -5.93
N ASP A 356 29.42 5.74 -5.10
CA ASP A 356 29.32 5.87 -3.64
C ASP A 356 30.69 6.19 -3.02
N GLU A 357 30.69 6.59 -1.76
CA GLU A 357 31.90 6.64 -0.97
C GLU A 357 32.52 5.24 -0.84
N ASN A 358 33.87 5.19 -0.67
CA ASN A 358 34.57 3.93 -0.49
C ASN A 358 34.07 3.16 0.74
N ALA A 359 33.86 1.85 0.59
CA ALA A 359 33.33 1.01 1.66
C ALA A 359 34.16 1.02 2.94
N ALA A 360 35.51 1.06 2.84
CA ALA A 360 36.37 1.11 4.02
C ALA A 360 36.17 2.43 4.77
N VAL A 361 36.07 3.56 4.08
CA VAL A 361 35.78 4.86 4.70
C VAL A 361 34.46 4.86 5.44
N LEU A 362 33.43 4.22 4.85
CA LEU A 362 32.13 4.07 5.48
C LEU A 362 32.19 3.13 6.69
N ALA A 363 32.92 2.04 6.63
CA ALA A 363 33.11 1.14 7.77
C ALA A 363 33.79 1.84 8.96
N ASP A 364 34.86 2.60 8.70
CA ASP A 364 35.56 3.41 9.72
C ASP A 364 34.62 4.46 10.32
N ARG A 365 33.85 5.18 9.48
CA ARG A 365 32.85 6.14 9.93
C ARG A 365 31.76 5.46 10.79
N LEU A 366 31.27 4.31 10.39
CA LEU A 366 30.26 3.56 11.15
C LEU A 366 30.82 3.18 12.54
N ASN A 367 32.04 2.70 12.60
CA ASN A 367 32.72 2.40 13.87
C ASN A 367 32.88 3.63 14.79
N ALA A 368 33.12 4.80 14.22
CA ALA A 368 33.23 6.03 14.99
C ALA A 368 31.91 6.52 15.60
N ILE A 369 30.77 6.22 14.94
CA ILE A 369 29.45 6.80 15.32
C ILE A 369 28.49 5.82 15.96
N LYS A 370 28.67 4.49 15.76
CA LYS A 370 27.70 3.47 16.21
C LYS A 370 27.50 3.38 17.72
N ASP A 371 28.55 3.70 18.49
CA ASP A 371 28.56 3.63 19.96
C ASP A 371 28.35 5.00 20.62
N SER A 372 28.19 6.06 19.84
CA SER A 372 27.92 7.39 20.37
C SER A 372 26.52 7.46 21.01
N LYS A 373 26.36 8.26 22.08
CA LYS A 373 25.05 8.46 22.69
C LYS A 373 24.13 9.15 21.68
N SER A 374 22.95 8.57 21.47
CA SER A 374 21.93 9.20 20.63
C SER A 374 21.65 10.62 21.07
N VAL A 375 21.83 11.57 20.17
CA VAL A 375 21.46 12.98 20.41
C VAL A 375 19.93 13.04 20.34
N LYS A 376 19.24 12.88 21.49
CA LYS A 376 17.81 13.18 21.60
C LYS A 376 17.62 14.61 21.15
N GLY A 377 16.87 14.82 20.06
CA GLY A 377 16.58 16.14 19.53
C GLY A 377 16.12 17.08 20.64
N SER A 378 16.89 18.10 20.95
CA SER A 378 16.54 19.13 21.92
C SER A 378 15.36 19.91 21.36
N LYS A 379 14.17 19.64 21.89
CA LYS A 379 13.03 20.54 21.78
C LYS A 379 13.24 21.71 22.72
N ASP A 380 14.14 22.60 22.39
CA ASP A 380 14.19 23.94 22.99
C ASP A 380 13.37 24.91 22.11
N SER A 381 12.07 24.87 22.29
CA SER A 381 11.25 26.02 21.98
C SER A 381 11.36 27.01 23.16
N LYS A 382 12.30 27.93 23.06
CA LYS A 382 12.29 29.13 23.89
C LYS A 382 10.94 29.86 23.72
N LYS A 383 10.04 29.69 24.67
CA LYS A 383 8.93 30.59 24.89
C LYS A 383 9.50 31.90 25.39
N THR A 384 9.70 32.85 24.51
CA THR A 384 9.96 34.26 24.89
C THR A 384 8.68 34.79 25.52
N ARG A 385 8.65 34.84 26.85
CA ARG A 385 7.68 35.60 27.62
C ARG A 385 7.99 37.08 27.42
N THR A 386 7.25 37.76 26.59
CA THR A 386 7.17 39.21 26.61
C THR A 386 6.31 39.65 27.79
N ASN A 387 6.94 40.17 28.82
CA ASN A 387 6.33 40.95 29.87
C ASN A 387 5.70 42.21 29.23
N LYS A 388 4.37 42.33 29.27
CA LYS A 388 3.67 43.58 29.04
C LYS A 388 3.41 44.19 30.41
N GLY A 389 4.09 45.32 30.62
CA GLY A 389 4.03 46.09 31.85
C GLY A 389 2.68 46.65 32.17
N GLU A 390 2.52 46.81 33.45
CA GLU A 390 1.47 47.57 34.10
C GLU A 390 1.36 48.98 33.53
N LYS A 391 0.14 49.39 33.24
CA LYS A 391 -0.23 50.80 33.23
C LYS A 391 -1.15 51.10 34.41
N SER A 392 -0.56 51.79 35.37
CA SER A 392 -1.20 52.49 36.46
C SER A 392 -2.26 53.48 35.94
N LYS A 393 -3.39 53.48 36.60
CA LYS A 393 -4.39 54.51 36.46
C LYS A 393 -4.00 55.75 37.25
N LYS A 394 -4.20 56.88 36.64
CA LYS A 394 -4.85 58.05 37.24
C LYS A 394 -5.99 58.52 36.37
#